data_7422755b08776d9a045c44621d979db1
#
_entry.id   7422755b08776d9a045c44621d979db1
#
_cell.length_a   1.000
_cell.length_b   1.000
_cell.length_c   1.000
_cell.angle_alpha   90.00
_cell.angle_beta   90.00
_cell.angle_gamma   90.00
#
_symmetry.space_group_name_H-M   'P 1'
#
loop_
_entity.id
_entity.type
_entity.pdbx_description
1 polymer ?
#
loop_
_entity_poly.entity_id
_entity_poly.type
_entity_poly.pdbx_seq_one_letter_code
_entity_poly.pdbx_strand_id
1 'polypeptide(L)'
;MSEGLLAPISPQPIPDMVFDRISRAIIGGKLQPGQRLNVLAVAEEMGVSQTSVREAFLRLERHGLLVKFPRRATLVRTWNRTDLMEIASLRASLEGLAARLACANLTAEDSAALSATIAEMEAAVRREDHDALIELDLAFHRQIWAIADHRLLEQTLDGMKLRTRLFMTIVRGYDVVDYPSQHRQLLDALRSGDAEIAEQCAISHVVEPAELALEAMPDQEGLVAAAVALRTQAGY
;
A
#
# COMPACT_ATOMS: atom_id res chain seq x y z
N MET A 1 -3.20 -36.77 -32.69
CA MET A 1 -4.05 -36.10 -31.70
C MET A 1 -3.29 -34.86 -31.31
N SER A 2 -3.67 -33.70 -31.82
CA SER A 2 -2.98 -32.44 -31.57
C SER A 2 -3.44 -31.90 -30.20
N GLU A 3 -2.54 -31.89 -29.26
CA GLU A 3 -2.66 -31.16 -28.03
C GLU A 3 -2.94 -29.70 -28.37
N GLY A 4 -3.97 -29.13 -27.70
CA GLY A 4 -4.38 -27.76 -27.87
C GLY A 4 -3.27 -26.77 -27.50
N LEU A 5 -2.59 -26.29 -28.52
CA LEU A 5 -1.41 -25.41 -28.43
C LEU A 5 -1.77 -23.95 -28.15
N LEU A 6 -3.02 -23.65 -27.87
CA LEU A 6 -3.49 -22.28 -27.63
C LEU A 6 -4.24 -22.22 -26.29
N ALA A 7 -3.49 -21.94 -25.23
CA ALA A 7 -4.13 -21.43 -24.02
C ALA A 7 -4.88 -20.15 -24.39
N PRO A 8 -6.19 -20.00 -24.01
CA PRO A 8 -6.89 -18.76 -24.25
C PRO A 8 -6.15 -17.63 -23.53
N ILE A 9 -5.81 -16.57 -24.25
CA ILE A 9 -5.36 -15.31 -23.67
C ILE A 9 -6.58 -14.77 -22.92
N SER A 10 -6.61 -14.96 -21.62
CA SER A 10 -7.64 -14.34 -20.79
C SER A 10 -7.31 -12.86 -20.68
N PRO A 11 -8.10 -11.95 -21.27
CA PRO A 11 -8.03 -10.55 -20.88
C PRO A 11 -8.33 -10.48 -19.38
N GLN A 12 -7.68 -9.54 -18.69
CA GLN A 12 -7.94 -9.32 -17.26
C GLN A 12 -9.46 -9.25 -17.03
N PRO A 13 -10.03 -9.99 -16.07
CA PRO A 13 -11.48 -9.99 -15.83
C PRO A 13 -11.99 -8.56 -15.59
N ILE A 14 -13.12 -8.22 -16.19
CA ILE A 14 -13.70 -6.87 -16.05
C ILE A 14 -13.85 -6.43 -14.57
N PRO A 15 -14.28 -7.29 -13.62
CA PRO A 15 -14.32 -6.93 -12.21
C PRO A 15 -12.96 -6.52 -11.64
N ASP A 16 -11.86 -7.13 -12.10
CA ASP A 16 -10.51 -6.77 -11.68
C ASP A 16 -10.11 -5.38 -12.18
N MET A 17 -10.42 -5.09 -13.44
CA MET A 17 -10.18 -3.76 -14.03
C MET A 17 -10.98 -2.67 -13.31
N VAL A 18 -12.23 -2.94 -12.95
CA VAL A 18 -13.09 -2.02 -12.17
C VAL A 18 -12.50 -1.80 -10.78
N PHE A 19 -12.11 -2.89 -10.09
CA PHE A 19 -11.49 -2.85 -8.79
C PHE A 19 -10.20 -2.00 -8.81
N ASP A 20 -9.29 -2.26 -9.75
CA ASP A 20 -8.04 -1.53 -9.89
C ASP A 20 -8.24 -0.05 -10.20
N ARG A 21 -9.23 0.29 -11.03
CA ARG A 21 -9.52 1.67 -11.39
C ARG A 21 -10.10 2.47 -10.23
N ILE A 22 -11.02 1.87 -9.48
CA ILE A 22 -11.63 2.53 -8.31
C ILE A 22 -10.61 2.64 -7.17
N SER A 23 -9.83 1.58 -6.88
CA SER A 23 -8.81 1.65 -5.84
C SER A 23 -7.76 2.72 -6.13
N ARG A 24 -7.27 2.82 -7.38
CA ARG A 24 -6.37 3.91 -7.80
C ARG A 24 -7.02 5.29 -7.66
N ALA A 25 -8.31 5.42 -7.99
CA ALA A 25 -9.02 6.70 -7.85
C ALA A 25 -9.19 7.12 -6.37
N ILE A 26 -9.40 6.16 -5.46
CA ILE A 26 -9.48 6.41 -4.01
C ILE A 26 -8.10 6.80 -3.47
N ILE A 27 -7.07 5.98 -3.74
CA ILE A 27 -5.71 6.21 -3.25
C ILE A 27 -5.13 7.51 -3.82
N GLY A 28 -5.37 7.80 -5.09
CA GLY A 28 -4.95 9.05 -5.74
C GLY A 28 -5.82 10.26 -5.43
N GLY A 29 -6.83 10.13 -4.53
CA GLY A 29 -7.66 11.23 -4.07
C GLY A 29 -8.66 11.78 -5.09
N LYS A 30 -8.87 11.11 -6.22
CA LYS A 30 -9.92 11.47 -7.19
C LYS A 30 -11.32 11.17 -6.68
N LEU A 31 -11.44 10.10 -5.88
CA LEU A 31 -12.64 9.76 -5.12
C LEU A 31 -12.41 10.12 -3.67
N GLN A 32 -13.19 11.07 -3.15
CA GLN A 32 -12.99 11.65 -1.83
C GLN A 32 -13.56 10.75 -0.72
N PRO A 33 -12.97 10.73 0.49
CA PRO A 33 -13.54 10.09 1.66
C PRO A 33 -14.97 10.57 1.93
N GLY A 34 -15.86 9.62 2.24
CA GLY A 34 -17.30 9.89 2.40
C GLY A 34 -18.07 10.07 1.09
N GLN A 35 -17.40 10.13 -0.05
CA GLN A 35 -18.07 10.24 -1.34
C GLN A 35 -18.94 9.01 -1.61
N ARG A 36 -20.19 9.27 -2.03
CA ARG A 36 -21.15 8.22 -2.38
C ARG A 36 -20.88 7.66 -3.76
N LEU A 37 -20.77 6.35 -3.84
CA LEU A 37 -20.64 5.60 -5.09
C LEU A 37 -21.95 4.85 -5.38
N ASN A 38 -22.44 5.00 -6.60
CA ASN A 38 -23.64 4.31 -7.08
C ASN A 38 -23.26 3.29 -8.15
N VAL A 39 -23.68 2.03 -7.95
CA VAL A 39 -23.36 0.92 -8.87
C VAL A 39 -23.81 1.21 -10.31
N LEU A 40 -25.01 1.77 -10.48
CA LEU A 40 -25.53 2.07 -11.81
C LEU A 40 -24.70 3.15 -12.51
N ALA A 41 -24.44 4.27 -11.82
CA ALA A 41 -23.64 5.37 -12.36
C ALA A 41 -22.22 4.93 -12.73
N VAL A 42 -21.57 4.15 -11.86
CA VAL A 42 -20.23 3.61 -12.14
C VAL A 42 -20.24 2.65 -13.32
N ALA A 43 -21.27 1.81 -13.43
CA ALA A 43 -21.42 0.87 -14.56
C ALA A 43 -21.61 1.62 -15.89
N GLU A 44 -22.42 2.66 -15.90
CA GLU A 44 -22.63 3.54 -17.07
C GLU A 44 -21.35 4.29 -17.45
N GLU A 45 -20.68 4.93 -16.50
CA GLU A 45 -19.44 5.69 -16.73
C GLU A 45 -18.31 4.81 -17.26
N MET A 46 -18.19 3.57 -16.76
CA MET A 46 -17.13 2.64 -17.15
C MET A 46 -17.49 1.77 -18.35
N GLY A 47 -18.73 1.78 -18.81
CA GLY A 47 -19.21 0.94 -19.91
C GLY A 47 -19.21 -0.56 -19.58
N VAL A 48 -19.51 -0.94 -18.33
CA VAL A 48 -19.45 -2.33 -17.84
C VAL A 48 -20.79 -2.77 -17.21
N SER A 49 -20.92 -4.07 -16.92
CA SER A 49 -22.11 -4.59 -16.26
C SER A 49 -22.19 -4.17 -14.79
N GLN A 50 -23.40 -3.96 -14.27
CA GLN A 50 -23.62 -3.72 -12.84
C GLN A 50 -23.10 -4.88 -11.97
N THR A 51 -23.12 -6.10 -12.48
CA THR A 51 -22.61 -7.30 -11.79
C THR A 51 -21.11 -7.17 -11.57
N SER A 52 -20.34 -6.76 -12.58
CA SER A 52 -18.89 -6.52 -12.47
C SER A 52 -18.58 -5.44 -11.45
N VAL A 53 -19.36 -4.35 -11.42
CA VAL A 53 -19.19 -3.28 -10.42
C VAL A 53 -19.54 -3.76 -9.01
N ARG A 54 -20.61 -4.56 -8.83
CA ARG A 54 -20.96 -5.11 -7.51
C ARG A 54 -19.87 -6.03 -6.97
N GLU A 55 -19.28 -6.86 -7.81
CA GLU A 55 -18.16 -7.73 -7.43
C GLU A 55 -16.95 -6.91 -7.03
N ALA A 56 -16.56 -5.91 -7.81
CA ALA A 56 -15.49 -4.99 -7.46
C ALA A 56 -15.75 -4.26 -6.14
N PHE A 57 -16.99 -3.78 -5.91
CA PHE A 57 -17.37 -3.11 -4.66
C PHE A 57 -17.25 -4.02 -3.44
N LEU A 58 -17.67 -5.29 -3.55
CA LEU A 58 -17.50 -6.27 -2.47
C LEU A 58 -16.02 -6.50 -2.13
N ARG A 59 -15.16 -6.51 -3.13
CA ARG A 59 -13.70 -6.65 -2.92
C ARG A 59 -13.12 -5.39 -2.28
N LEU A 60 -13.48 -4.20 -2.77
CA LEU A 60 -13.07 -2.92 -2.18
C LEU A 60 -13.54 -2.78 -0.72
N GLU A 61 -14.74 -3.26 -0.39
CA GLU A 61 -15.25 -3.33 0.98
C GLU A 61 -14.40 -4.26 1.86
N ARG A 62 -14.05 -5.45 1.37
CA ARG A 62 -13.15 -6.39 2.08
C ARG A 62 -11.76 -5.80 2.33
N HIS A 63 -11.26 -5.02 1.38
CA HIS A 63 -9.99 -4.29 1.53
C HIS A 63 -10.11 -3.00 2.36
N GLY A 64 -11.33 -2.67 2.82
CA GLY A 64 -11.58 -1.51 3.66
C GLY A 64 -11.50 -0.17 2.94
N LEU A 65 -11.60 -0.13 1.60
CA LEU A 65 -11.65 1.11 0.82
C LEU A 65 -13.07 1.66 0.68
N LEU A 66 -14.08 0.81 0.76
CA LEU A 66 -15.48 1.18 0.76
C LEU A 66 -16.18 0.72 2.04
N VAL A 67 -17.23 1.42 2.41
CA VAL A 67 -18.17 1.04 3.49
C VAL A 67 -19.56 0.99 2.91
N LYS A 68 -20.25 -0.13 3.11
CA LYS A 68 -21.62 -0.32 2.66
C LYS A 68 -22.60 -0.16 3.82
N PHE A 69 -23.50 0.78 3.68
CA PHE A 69 -24.64 0.94 4.59
C PHE A 69 -25.85 0.21 3.98
N PRO A 70 -26.40 -0.82 4.65
CA PRO A 70 -27.53 -1.59 4.13
C PRO A 70 -28.70 -0.67 3.75
N ARG A 71 -29.25 -0.84 2.53
CA ARG A 71 -30.37 -0.08 1.97
C ARG A 71 -30.16 1.45 1.84
N ARG A 72 -28.93 1.97 2.07
CA ARG A 72 -28.67 3.41 2.03
C ARG A 72 -27.65 3.80 0.98
N ALA A 73 -26.39 3.42 1.15
CA ALA A 73 -25.32 3.87 0.27
C ALA A 73 -24.08 2.98 0.39
N THR A 74 -23.23 3.00 -0.65
CA THR A 74 -21.82 2.63 -0.58
C THR A 74 -21.02 3.91 -0.60
N LEU A 75 -20.14 4.10 0.37
CA LEU A 75 -19.31 5.28 0.52
C LEU A 75 -17.83 4.91 0.44
N VAL A 76 -17.00 5.81 -0.05
CA VAL A 76 -15.56 5.74 0.16
C VAL A 76 -15.30 5.85 1.67
N ARG A 77 -14.51 4.91 2.23
CA ARG A 77 -14.23 4.89 3.66
C ARG A 77 -13.46 6.14 4.08
N THR A 78 -13.87 6.74 5.19
CA THR A 78 -13.06 7.71 5.94
C THR A 78 -12.14 6.95 6.89
N TRP A 79 -10.91 7.42 7.02
CA TRP A 79 -9.90 6.85 7.90
C TRP A 79 -9.58 7.83 9.02
N ASN A 80 -9.43 7.33 10.23
CA ASN A 80 -9.12 8.13 11.41
C ASN A 80 -7.76 7.72 12.03
N ARG A 81 -7.35 8.40 13.10
CA ARG A 81 -6.08 8.13 13.80
C ARG A 81 -5.99 6.68 14.30
N THR A 82 -7.09 6.13 14.80
CA THR A 82 -7.15 4.74 15.26
C THR A 82 -6.92 3.76 14.11
N ASP A 83 -7.60 3.96 12.96
CA ASP A 83 -7.40 3.12 11.77
C ASP A 83 -5.93 3.12 11.32
N LEU A 84 -5.26 4.29 11.36
CA LEU A 84 -3.85 4.43 10.99
C LEU A 84 -2.96 3.62 11.93
N MET A 85 -3.18 3.74 13.25
CA MET A 85 -2.41 3.01 14.26
C MET A 85 -2.66 1.51 14.22
N GLU A 86 -3.89 1.07 13.94
CA GLU A 86 -4.19 -0.36 13.75
C GLU A 86 -3.42 -0.96 12.56
N ILE A 87 -3.32 -0.22 11.44
CA ILE A 87 -2.53 -0.65 10.29
C ILE A 87 -1.04 -0.65 10.63
N ALA A 88 -0.54 0.41 11.25
CA ALA A 88 0.88 0.55 11.60
C ALA A 88 1.32 -0.57 12.54
N SER A 89 0.59 -0.81 13.63
CA SER A 89 0.94 -1.84 14.63
C SER A 89 0.94 -3.26 14.04
N LEU A 90 -0.07 -3.58 13.22
CA LEU A 90 -0.13 -4.89 12.56
C LEU A 90 1.00 -5.04 11.53
N ARG A 91 1.23 -4.01 10.68
CA ARG A 91 2.37 -4.02 9.75
C ARG A 91 3.69 -4.17 10.47
N ALA A 92 3.95 -3.36 11.51
CA ALA A 92 5.19 -3.41 12.26
C ALA A 92 5.51 -4.83 12.78
N SER A 93 4.50 -5.51 13.32
CA SER A 93 4.66 -6.90 13.81
C SER A 93 5.00 -7.87 12.67
N LEU A 94 4.33 -7.76 11.52
CA LEU A 94 4.54 -8.65 10.39
C LEU A 94 5.86 -8.33 9.63
N GLU A 95 6.17 -7.05 9.44
CA GLU A 95 7.42 -6.60 8.79
C GLU A 95 8.64 -6.92 9.68
N GLY A 96 8.51 -6.77 10.99
CA GLY A 96 9.55 -7.18 11.95
C GLY A 96 9.85 -8.67 11.85
N LEU A 97 8.81 -9.52 11.83
CA LEU A 97 8.99 -10.95 11.62
C LEU A 97 9.61 -11.26 10.25
N ALA A 98 9.20 -10.55 9.19
CA ALA A 98 9.80 -10.72 7.86
C ALA A 98 11.28 -10.38 7.86
N ALA A 99 11.68 -9.25 8.44
CA ALA A 99 13.06 -8.82 8.53
C ALA A 99 13.91 -9.79 9.37
N ARG A 100 13.39 -10.26 10.50
CA ARG A 100 14.03 -11.27 11.33
C ARG A 100 14.37 -12.53 10.55
N LEU A 101 13.40 -13.06 9.79
CA LEU A 101 13.58 -14.26 8.97
C LEU A 101 14.50 -14.00 7.78
N ALA A 102 14.32 -12.87 7.09
CA ALA A 102 15.12 -12.48 5.93
C ALA A 102 16.61 -12.31 6.30
N CYS A 103 16.91 -11.83 7.50
CA CYS A 103 18.27 -11.64 7.98
C CYS A 103 19.12 -12.92 7.89
N ALA A 104 18.53 -14.09 8.16
CA ALA A 104 19.21 -15.38 8.08
C ALA A 104 19.39 -15.91 6.66
N ASN A 105 18.58 -15.42 5.71
CA ASN A 105 18.53 -15.94 4.33
C ASN A 105 19.15 -14.97 3.32
N LEU A 106 19.52 -13.74 3.73
CA LEU A 106 19.97 -12.67 2.85
C LEU A 106 21.23 -13.06 2.09
N THR A 107 21.15 -13.13 0.77
CA THR A 107 22.31 -13.35 -0.11
C THR A 107 22.94 -12.03 -0.58
N ALA A 108 24.14 -12.11 -1.16
CA ALA A 108 24.76 -10.93 -1.77
C ALA A 108 23.95 -10.39 -2.97
N GLU A 109 23.27 -11.27 -3.71
CA GLU A 109 22.39 -10.90 -4.82
C GLU A 109 21.16 -10.16 -4.33
N ASP A 110 20.50 -10.66 -3.28
CA ASP A 110 19.34 -10.00 -2.65
C ASP A 110 19.73 -8.61 -2.12
N SER A 111 20.88 -8.52 -1.45
CA SER A 111 21.42 -7.26 -0.93
C SER A 111 21.69 -6.25 -2.05
N ALA A 112 22.17 -6.70 -3.21
CA ALA A 112 22.37 -5.84 -4.38
C ALA A 112 21.02 -5.40 -4.99
N ALA A 113 20.02 -6.29 -5.07
CA ALA A 113 18.68 -5.99 -5.56
C ALA A 113 17.97 -4.94 -4.67
N LEU A 114 18.03 -5.12 -3.35
CA LEU A 114 17.50 -4.14 -2.39
C LEU A 114 18.18 -2.78 -2.52
N SER A 115 19.53 -2.76 -2.68
CA SER A 115 20.28 -1.52 -2.92
C SER A 115 19.86 -0.81 -4.21
N ALA A 116 19.61 -1.56 -5.28
CA ALA A 116 19.14 -1.01 -6.55
C ALA A 116 17.75 -0.36 -6.39
N THR A 117 16.83 -1.00 -5.67
CA THR A 117 15.50 -0.42 -5.39
C THR A 117 15.61 0.89 -4.59
N ILE A 118 16.51 0.98 -3.62
CA ILE A 118 16.77 2.24 -2.88
C ILE A 118 17.30 3.33 -3.82
N ALA A 119 18.22 3.00 -4.73
CA ALA A 119 18.71 3.98 -5.71
C ALA A 119 17.61 4.50 -6.65
N GLU A 120 16.64 3.63 -7.01
CA GLU A 120 15.46 4.04 -7.76
C GLU A 120 14.52 4.94 -6.93
N MET A 121 14.37 4.67 -5.62
CA MET A 121 13.64 5.57 -4.71
C MET A 121 14.27 6.96 -4.65
N GLU A 122 15.61 7.03 -4.54
CA GLU A 122 16.34 8.32 -4.58
C GLU A 122 16.11 9.06 -5.90
N ALA A 123 16.08 8.33 -7.02
CA ALA A 123 15.78 8.92 -8.31
C ALA A 123 14.31 9.41 -8.40
N ALA A 124 13.35 8.68 -7.80
CA ALA A 124 11.96 9.09 -7.73
C ALA A 124 11.79 10.36 -6.87
N VAL A 125 12.48 10.44 -5.72
CA VAL A 125 12.50 11.65 -4.88
C VAL A 125 13.03 12.85 -5.65
N ARG A 126 14.16 12.70 -6.38
CA ARG A 126 14.71 13.80 -7.20
C ARG A 126 13.78 14.28 -8.31
N ARG A 127 12.88 13.42 -8.80
CA ARG A 127 11.87 13.75 -9.82
C ARG A 127 10.53 14.17 -9.23
N GLU A 128 10.41 14.18 -7.91
CA GLU A 128 9.16 14.43 -7.19
C GLU A 128 8.04 13.45 -7.59
N ASP A 129 8.42 12.24 -8.03
CA ASP A 129 7.50 11.19 -8.47
C ASP A 129 6.98 10.39 -7.29
N HIS A 130 5.93 10.91 -6.68
CA HIS A 130 5.35 10.33 -5.48
C HIS A 130 4.70 8.96 -5.71
N ASP A 131 4.12 8.73 -6.87
CA ASP A 131 3.49 7.45 -7.18
C ASP A 131 4.55 6.35 -7.38
N ALA A 132 5.63 6.67 -8.11
CA ALA A 132 6.76 5.76 -8.25
C ALA A 132 7.39 5.41 -6.90
N LEU A 133 7.50 6.39 -5.98
CA LEU A 133 8.10 6.14 -4.68
C LEU A 133 7.26 5.18 -3.81
N ILE A 134 5.92 5.26 -3.86
CA ILE A 134 5.04 4.31 -3.16
C ILE A 134 5.17 2.89 -3.75
N GLU A 135 5.27 2.77 -5.07
CA GLU A 135 5.46 1.44 -5.70
C GLU A 135 6.83 0.85 -5.36
N LEU A 136 7.88 1.67 -5.33
CA LEU A 136 9.23 1.24 -4.98
C LEU A 136 9.35 0.84 -3.50
N ASP A 137 8.67 1.56 -2.60
CA ASP A 137 8.54 1.17 -1.19
C ASP A 137 7.92 -0.22 -1.06
N LEU A 138 6.78 -0.45 -1.72
CA LEU A 138 6.13 -1.76 -1.72
C LEU A 138 7.01 -2.84 -2.37
N ALA A 139 7.76 -2.52 -3.42
CA ALA A 139 8.67 -3.44 -4.07
C ALA A 139 9.83 -3.84 -3.16
N PHE A 140 10.41 -2.89 -2.42
CA PHE A 140 11.46 -3.15 -1.44
C PHE A 140 11.00 -4.10 -0.33
N HIS A 141 9.85 -3.81 0.27
CA HIS A 141 9.29 -4.67 1.31
C HIS A 141 8.97 -6.07 0.79
N ARG A 142 8.43 -6.21 -0.42
CA ARG A 142 8.17 -7.51 -1.06
C ARG A 142 9.44 -8.32 -1.27
N GLN A 143 10.57 -7.70 -1.61
CA GLN A 143 11.84 -8.40 -1.69
C GLN A 143 12.21 -8.99 -0.33
N ILE A 144 12.06 -8.25 0.77
CA ILE A 144 12.29 -8.76 2.13
C ILE A 144 11.35 -9.93 2.45
N TRP A 145 10.06 -9.83 2.10
CA TRP A 145 9.10 -10.93 2.34
C TRP A 145 9.48 -12.20 1.58
N ALA A 146 9.95 -12.07 0.35
CA ALA A 146 10.42 -13.19 -0.47
C ALA A 146 11.69 -13.83 0.14
N ILE A 147 12.66 -13.01 0.59
CA ILE A 147 13.87 -13.48 1.27
C ILE A 147 13.54 -14.20 2.59
N ALA A 148 12.52 -13.75 3.31
CA ALA A 148 12.06 -14.38 4.54
C ALA A 148 11.60 -15.84 4.36
N ASP A 149 11.27 -16.24 3.13
CA ASP A 149 10.80 -17.59 2.73
C ASP A 149 9.67 -18.13 3.62
N HIS A 150 8.73 -17.25 3.97
CA HIS A 150 7.58 -17.58 4.81
C HIS A 150 6.26 -17.33 4.09
N ARG A 151 5.79 -18.33 3.33
CA ARG A 151 4.62 -18.22 2.43
C ARG A 151 3.37 -17.59 3.05
N LEU A 152 3.00 -17.96 4.26
CA LEU A 152 1.79 -17.42 4.93
C LEU A 152 1.98 -15.93 5.30
N LEU A 153 3.18 -15.55 5.74
CA LEU A 153 3.53 -14.16 6.05
C LEU A 153 3.44 -13.29 4.80
N GLU A 154 4.08 -13.72 3.70
CA GLU A 154 4.03 -13.04 2.42
C GLU A 154 2.59 -12.86 1.92
N GLN A 155 1.76 -13.91 1.94
CA GLN A 155 0.35 -13.84 1.56
C GLN A 155 -0.46 -12.87 2.44
N THR A 156 -0.17 -12.82 3.73
CA THR A 156 -0.85 -11.92 4.68
C THR A 156 -0.48 -10.46 4.38
N LEU A 157 0.81 -10.17 4.19
CA LEU A 157 1.31 -8.83 3.87
C LEU A 157 0.84 -8.37 2.48
N ASP A 158 0.86 -9.25 1.46
CA ASP A 158 0.29 -8.91 0.14
C ASP A 158 -1.22 -8.65 0.21
N GLY A 159 -1.95 -9.37 1.06
CA GLY A 159 -3.36 -9.10 1.36
C GLY A 159 -3.61 -7.71 1.96
N MET A 160 -2.61 -7.12 2.60
CA MET A 160 -2.66 -5.77 3.18
C MET A 160 -2.22 -4.66 2.21
N LYS A 161 -1.71 -4.97 1.03
CA LYS A 161 -1.07 -4.00 0.11
C LYS A 161 -1.86 -2.73 -0.15
N LEU A 162 -3.18 -2.80 -0.29
CA LEU A 162 -4.00 -1.61 -0.53
C LEU A 162 -4.11 -0.71 0.71
N ARG A 163 -4.19 -1.32 1.90
CA ARG A 163 -4.15 -0.56 3.16
C ARG A 163 -2.78 0.05 3.38
N THR A 164 -1.72 -0.68 3.03
CA THR A 164 -0.34 -0.18 3.07
C THR A 164 -0.15 1.00 2.11
N ARG A 165 -0.61 0.90 0.86
CA ARG A 165 -0.58 2.04 -0.08
C ARG A 165 -1.31 3.26 0.44
N LEU A 166 -2.50 3.07 1.01
CA LEU A 166 -3.26 4.17 1.60
C LEU A 166 -2.54 4.76 2.81
N PHE A 167 -2.01 3.91 3.71
CA PHE A 167 -1.17 4.32 4.83
C PHE A 167 0.00 5.18 4.36
N MET A 168 0.79 4.71 3.37
CA MET A 168 1.90 5.44 2.80
C MET A 168 1.48 6.77 2.18
N THR A 169 0.34 6.80 1.48
CA THR A 169 -0.21 8.04 0.91
C THR A 169 -0.55 9.06 2.00
N ILE A 170 -1.12 8.61 3.12
CA ILE A 170 -1.45 9.47 4.27
C ILE A 170 -0.17 9.99 4.92
N VAL A 171 0.73 9.10 5.34
CA VAL A 171 1.98 9.44 6.03
C VAL A 171 2.83 10.41 5.21
N ARG A 172 2.96 10.18 3.91
CA ARG A 172 3.71 11.06 3.01
C ARG A 172 3.07 12.43 2.79
N GLY A 173 1.75 12.54 2.95
CA GLY A 173 1.08 13.83 2.87
C GLY A 173 1.58 14.85 3.91
N TYR A 174 2.28 14.38 4.95
CA TYR A 174 2.85 15.23 6.01
C TYR A 174 4.36 15.51 5.84
N ASP A 175 5.01 14.94 4.81
CA ASP A 175 6.44 15.16 4.45
C ASP A 175 7.42 15.05 5.65
N VAL A 176 7.15 14.10 6.54
CA VAL A 176 7.86 13.96 7.82
C VAL A 176 9.05 13.00 7.77
N VAL A 177 9.33 12.38 6.61
CA VAL A 177 10.26 11.24 6.52
C VAL A 177 11.17 11.29 5.30
N ASP A 178 12.48 11.05 5.51
CA ASP A 178 13.44 10.72 4.45
C ASP A 178 13.40 9.22 4.14
N TYR A 179 12.51 8.83 3.23
CA TYR A 179 12.27 7.43 2.86
C TYR A 179 13.53 6.67 2.42
N PRO A 180 14.35 7.16 1.48
CA PRO A 180 15.53 6.40 1.06
C PRO A 180 16.52 6.16 2.20
N SER A 181 16.66 7.11 3.12
CA SER A 181 17.54 6.97 4.28
C SER A 181 17.07 5.86 5.23
N GLN A 182 15.78 5.82 5.52
CA GLN A 182 15.21 4.77 6.37
C GLN A 182 15.33 3.37 5.74
N HIS A 183 15.17 3.25 4.43
CA HIS A 183 15.35 1.97 3.73
C HIS A 183 16.80 1.52 3.72
N ARG A 184 17.78 2.46 3.63
CA ARG A 184 19.20 2.14 3.81
C ARG A 184 19.49 1.59 5.20
N GLN A 185 18.95 2.21 6.25
CA GLN A 185 19.10 1.72 7.63
C GLN A 185 18.56 0.30 7.79
N LEU A 186 17.40 0.01 7.22
CA LEU A 186 16.82 -1.33 7.26
C LEU A 186 17.68 -2.35 6.49
N LEU A 187 18.19 -1.99 5.32
CA LEU A 187 19.11 -2.85 4.58
C LEU A 187 20.41 -3.12 5.35
N ASP A 188 20.97 -2.10 6.00
CA ASP A 188 22.18 -2.26 6.81
C ASP A 188 21.93 -3.12 8.04
N ALA A 189 20.74 -3.02 8.65
CA ALA A 189 20.30 -3.92 9.71
C ALA A 189 20.21 -5.37 9.23
N LEU A 190 19.63 -5.62 8.05
CA LEU A 190 19.60 -6.97 7.46
C LEU A 190 21.01 -7.51 7.16
N ARG A 191 21.93 -6.67 6.69
CA ARG A 191 23.33 -7.02 6.41
C ARG A 191 24.13 -7.33 7.67
N SER A 192 23.74 -6.84 8.82
CA SER A 192 24.44 -7.09 10.08
C SER A 192 24.48 -8.58 10.46
N GLY A 193 23.53 -9.38 9.95
CA GLY A 193 23.34 -10.76 10.34
C GLY A 193 22.70 -10.93 11.73
N ASP A 194 22.34 -9.83 12.40
CA ASP A 194 21.67 -9.83 13.69
C ASP A 194 20.15 -9.72 13.49
N ALA A 195 19.46 -10.85 13.73
CA ALA A 195 18.03 -10.95 13.50
C ALA A 195 17.19 -10.05 14.44
N GLU A 196 17.69 -9.75 15.63
CA GLU A 196 16.98 -8.88 16.58
C GLU A 196 17.10 -7.40 16.14
N ILE A 197 18.29 -6.99 15.70
CA ILE A 197 18.51 -5.65 15.13
C ILE A 197 17.66 -5.45 13.88
N ALA A 198 17.61 -6.44 12.98
CA ALA A 198 16.78 -6.38 11.77
C ALA A 198 15.29 -6.25 12.09
N GLU A 199 14.80 -7.03 13.05
CA GLU A 199 13.40 -6.99 13.52
C GLU A 199 13.05 -5.60 14.09
N GLN A 200 13.85 -5.09 15.02
CA GLN A 200 13.62 -3.79 15.65
C GLN A 200 13.69 -2.65 14.65
N CYS A 201 14.64 -2.68 13.73
CA CYS A 201 14.75 -1.67 12.67
C CYS A 201 13.51 -1.68 11.76
N ALA A 202 12.99 -2.86 11.38
CA ALA A 202 11.78 -2.97 10.58
C ALA A 202 10.53 -2.47 11.32
N ILE A 203 10.42 -2.72 12.63
CA ILE A 203 9.34 -2.20 13.48
C ILE A 203 9.39 -0.68 13.51
N SER A 204 10.55 -0.08 13.85
CA SER A 204 10.73 1.37 13.88
C SER A 204 10.46 2.01 12.53
N HIS A 205 10.91 1.39 11.44
CA HIS A 205 10.67 1.83 10.07
C HIS A 205 9.17 2.02 9.72
N VAL A 206 8.28 1.24 10.34
CA VAL A 206 6.82 1.37 10.14
C VAL A 206 6.19 2.32 11.16
N VAL A 207 6.63 2.27 12.42
CA VAL A 207 5.97 2.98 13.54
C VAL A 207 6.33 4.46 13.55
N GLU A 208 7.62 4.80 13.43
CA GLU A 208 8.09 6.19 13.52
C GLU A 208 7.42 7.13 12.50
N PRO A 209 7.31 6.78 11.20
CA PRO A 209 6.59 7.61 10.25
C PRO A 209 5.10 7.78 10.59
N ALA A 210 4.48 6.74 11.15
CA ALA A 210 3.08 6.82 11.58
C ALA A 210 2.89 7.78 12.75
N GLU A 211 3.76 7.72 13.75
CA GLU A 211 3.73 8.61 14.91
C GLU A 211 3.95 10.06 14.51
N LEU A 212 4.97 10.33 13.68
CA LEU A 212 5.25 11.67 13.16
C LEU A 212 4.07 12.23 12.37
N ALA A 213 3.45 11.41 11.51
CA ALA A 213 2.27 11.82 10.77
C ALA A 213 1.09 12.12 11.70
N LEU A 214 0.89 11.31 12.77
CA LEU A 214 -0.16 11.55 13.77
C LEU A 214 0.07 12.83 14.56
N GLU A 215 1.31 13.19 14.89
CA GLU A 215 1.64 14.46 15.57
C GLU A 215 1.34 15.66 14.66
N ALA A 216 1.62 15.55 13.37
CA ALA A 216 1.37 16.60 12.38
C ALA A 216 -0.12 16.74 12.01
N MET A 217 -0.95 15.75 12.31
CA MET A 217 -2.36 15.72 11.96
C MET A 217 -3.20 16.62 12.87
N PRO A 218 -4.09 17.45 12.31
CA PRO A 218 -5.11 18.13 13.11
C PRO A 218 -6.07 17.12 13.75
N ASP A 219 -6.57 17.43 14.94
CA ASP A 219 -7.47 16.56 15.75
C ASP A 219 -8.86 16.27 15.13
N GLN A 220 -9.01 16.38 13.82
CA GLN A 220 -10.31 16.22 13.15
C GLN A 220 -10.49 14.87 12.47
N GLU A 221 -11.71 14.33 12.58
CA GLU A 221 -12.18 13.14 11.86
C GLU A 221 -12.07 13.35 10.33
N GLY A 222 -11.36 12.49 9.64
CA GLY A 222 -11.30 12.49 8.16
C GLY A 222 -9.91 12.67 7.55
N LEU A 223 -8.98 11.82 7.92
CA LEU A 223 -7.55 11.88 7.57
C LEU A 223 -7.21 11.91 6.08
N VAL A 224 -7.95 11.16 5.25
CA VAL A 224 -7.68 11.13 3.80
C VAL A 224 -8.06 12.45 3.15
N ALA A 225 -9.09 13.14 3.67
CA ALA A 225 -9.46 14.47 3.17
C ALA A 225 -8.34 15.50 3.41
N ALA A 226 -7.66 15.44 4.56
CA ALA A 226 -6.54 16.33 4.86
C ALA A 226 -5.31 16.04 3.99
N ALA A 227 -4.92 14.76 3.83
CA ALA A 227 -3.78 14.38 3.01
C ALA A 227 -3.97 14.69 1.52
N VAL A 228 -5.20 14.52 1.02
CA VAL A 228 -5.56 14.87 -0.36
C VAL A 228 -5.62 16.39 -0.55
N ALA A 229 -6.15 17.14 0.44
CA ALA A 229 -6.18 18.59 0.39
C ALA A 229 -4.77 19.21 0.40
N LEU A 230 -3.82 18.64 1.14
CA LEU A 230 -2.42 19.05 1.16
C LEU A 230 -1.75 18.83 -0.21
N ARG A 231 -2.03 17.70 -0.90
CA ARG A 231 -1.55 17.48 -2.27
C ARG A 231 -2.10 18.49 -3.27
N THR A 232 -3.39 18.82 -3.17
CA THR A 232 -4.05 19.77 -4.07
C THR A 232 -3.54 21.21 -3.86
N GLN A 233 -3.19 21.59 -2.63
CA GLN A 233 -2.59 22.90 -2.32
C GLN A 233 -1.13 23.01 -2.75
N ALA A 234 -0.40 21.89 -2.80
CA ALA A 234 0.98 21.84 -3.26
C ALA A 234 1.12 21.85 -4.80
N GLY A 235 0.01 21.89 -5.55
CA GLY A 235 0.02 22.04 -7.00
C GLY A 235 0.37 20.77 -7.79
N TYR A 236 0.11 19.59 -7.20
CA TYR A 236 0.35 18.28 -7.83
C TYR A 236 -0.95 17.57 -8.21
#